data_fbc6b39425d920516f8ff7c3aab27cc6
#
_entry.id   fbc6b39425d920516f8ff7c3aab27cc6
#
_cell.length_a   1.000
_cell.length_b   1.000
_cell.length_c   1.000
_cell.angle_alpha   90.00
_cell.angle_beta   90.00
_cell.angle_gamma   90.00
#
_symmetry.space_group_name_H-M   'P 1'
#
loop_
_entity.id
_entity.type
_entity.pdbx_description
1 polymer ?
#
loop_
_entity_poly.entity_id
_entity_poly.type
_entity_poly.pdbx_seq_one_letter_code
_entity_poly.pdbx_strand_id
1 'polypeptide(L)'
;MIKWIKRIMLGLLSSVLILILLFVIIKPKPYYVINYLIGSQMQWFGYDKDGNEMIEKSIKKLKNFSASQYHSASVQNTKNGNYNKAIEYLDKASELEPEEVDGYYGWLLLYYYRDYEKALFHLNRYDLFTPNFDDYVGDDNILYAKALCYKELGQYSKALELFNNAIKSELKEHDESWISHQVYFQKARTLHLLGQQKKAIEYYDKTIKSWDKSAESFYYKGLAQIEINDSLIGRKNLNLALDLVTKGYKTSDSYVALFDEVYQMEIEKTINEL
;
A
#
# COMPACT_ATOMS: atom_id res chain seq x y z
N MET A 1 0.48 -58.49 -26.78
CA MET A 1 -0.07 -57.26 -27.34
C MET A 1 0.12 -56.06 -26.40
N ILE A 2 -0.39 -56.04 -25.16
CA ILE A 2 -0.31 -54.89 -24.21
C ILE A 2 1.16 -54.48 -23.85
N LYS A 3 2.08 -55.41 -23.66
CA LYS A 3 3.48 -55.11 -23.36
C LYS A 3 4.20 -54.40 -24.52
N TRP A 4 3.82 -54.72 -25.75
CA TRP A 4 4.42 -54.12 -26.95
C TRP A 4 3.91 -52.67 -27.14
N ILE A 5 2.61 -52.43 -26.93
CA ILE A 5 2.00 -51.13 -26.97
C ILE A 5 2.61 -50.21 -25.90
N LYS A 6 2.84 -50.69 -24.67
CA LYS A 6 3.52 -49.89 -23.61
C LYS A 6 4.95 -49.51 -24.00
N ARG A 7 5.71 -50.40 -24.66
CA ARG A 7 7.06 -50.08 -25.11
C ARG A 7 7.09 -49.05 -26.24
N ILE A 8 6.14 -49.11 -27.17
CA ILE A 8 5.99 -48.11 -28.23
C ILE A 8 5.59 -46.74 -27.61
N MET A 9 4.65 -46.70 -26.68
CA MET A 9 4.26 -45.48 -25.98
C MET A 9 5.43 -44.88 -25.19
N LEU A 10 6.23 -45.70 -24.49
CA LEU A 10 7.41 -45.24 -23.77
C LEU A 10 8.46 -44.66 -24.71
N GLY A 11 8.68 -45.31 -25.87
CA GLY A 11 9.58 -44.83 -26.91
C GLY A 11 9.14 -43.50 -27.53
N LEU A 12 7.85 -43.35 -27.78
CA LEU A 12 7.27 -42.09 -28.27
C LEU A 12 7.36 -40.97 -27.22
N LEU A 13 7.08 -41.26 -25.95
CA LEU A 13 7.23 -40.30 -24.87
C LEU A 13 8.70 -39.84 -24.73
N SER A 14 9.66 -40.78 -24.78
CA SER A 14 11.08 -40.43 -24.67
C SER A 14 11.58 -39.62 -25.87
N SER A 15 11.13 -39.90 -27.09
CA SER A 15 11.50 -39.12 -28.29
C SER A 15 10.89 -37.70 -28.25
N VAL A 16 9.64 -37.53 -27.76
CA VAL A 16 9.02 -36.22 -27.54
C VAL A 16 9.80 -35.46 -26.48
N LEU A 17 10.20 -36.10 -25.39
CA LEU A 17 10.99 -35.47 -24.32
C LEU A 17 12.38 -35.02 -24.84
N ILE A 18 13.03 -35.82 -25.66
CA ILE A 18 14.32 -35.48 -26.30
C ILE A 18 14.14 -34.29 -27.24
N LEU A 19 13.08 -34.27 -28.05
CA LEU A 19 12.80 -33.15 -28.95
C LEU A 19 12.54 -31.85 -28.18
N ILE A 20 11.79 -31.89 -27.06
CA ILE A 20 11.56 -30.76 -26.16
C ILE A 20 12.90 -30.30 -25.57
N LEU A 21 13.73 -31.21 -25.07
CA LEU A 21 15.08 -30.91 -24.55
C LEU A 21 15.97 -30.25 -25.59
N LEU A 22 16.03 -30.79 -26.80
CA LEU A 22 16.79 -30.22 -27.92
C LEU A 22 16.27 -28.82 -28.30
N PHE A 23 14.97 -28.66 -28.34
CA PHE A 23 14.34 -27.36 -28.63
C PHE A 23 14.69 -26.31 -27.58
N VAL A 24 14.69 -26.69 -26.30
CA VAL A 24 15.08 -25.80 -25.17
C VAL A 24 16.56 -25.45 -25.22
N ILE A 25 17.43 -26.38 -25.62
CA ILE A 25 18.88 -26.13 -25.77
C ILE A 25 19.16 -25.20 -26.94
N ILE A 26 18.50 -25.41 -28.09
CA ILE A 26 18.71 -24.63 -29.32
C ILE A 26 18.04 -23.26 -29.23
N LYS A 27 16.90 -23.17 -28.55
CA LYS A 27 16.13 -21.92 -28.33
C LYS A 27 15.83 -21.72 -26.83
N PRO A 28 16.75 -21.16 -26.06
CA PRO A 28 16.59 -21.04 -24.60
C PRO A 28 15.44 -20.10 -24.15
N LYS A 29 14.91 -19.25 -25.04
CA LYS A 29 13.78 -18.37 -24.72
C LYS A 29 12.56 -19.11 -24.18
N PRO A 30 12.04 -20.21 -24.80
CA PRO A 30 10.90 -20.95 -24.25
C PRO A 30 11.15 -21.50 -22.85
N TYR A 31 12.35 -21.96 -22.55
CA TYR A 31 12.71 -22.41 -21.20
C TYR A 31 12.54 -21.33 -20.15
N TYR A 32 13.01 -20.11 -20.42
CA TYR A 32 12.88 -19.02 -19.47
C TYR A 32 11.44 -18.50 -19.33
N VAL A 33 10.63 -18.56 -20.41
CA VAL A 33 9.19 -18.27 -20.33
C VAL A 33 8.49 -19.28 -19.43
N ILE A 34 8.76 -20.57 -19.61
CA ILE A 34 8.20 -21.65 -18.77
C ILE A 34 8.66 -21.48 -17.32
N ASN A 35 9.95 -21.21 -17.08
CA ASN A 35 10.47 -20.94 -15.74
C ASN A 35 9.76 -19.75 -15.06
N TYR A 36 9.51 -18.65 -15.79
CA TYR A 36 8.76 -17.53 -15.26
C TYR A 36 7.34 -17.95 -14.84
N LEU A 37 6.62 -18.67 -15.70
CA LEU A 37 5.27 -19.14 -15.42
C LEU A 37 5.24 -20.09 -14.22
N ILE A 38 6.17 -21.05 -14.15
CA ILE A 38 6.29 -21.97 -13.01
C ILE A 38 6.63 -21.20 -11.75
N GLY A 39 7.59 -20.28 -11.79
CA GLY A 39 7.98 -19.45 -10.67
C GLY A 39 6.81 -18.63 -10.12
N SER A 40 5.99 -18.03 -11.00
CA SER A 40 4.79 -17.29 -10.61
C SER A 40 3.75 -18.21 -9.93
N GLN A 41 3.56 -19.43 -10.44
CA GLN A 41 2.66 -20.39 -9.79
C GLN A 41 3.21 -20.87 -8.44
N MET A 42 4.50 -21.09 -8.33
CA MET A 42 5.14 -21.48 -7.06
C MET A 42 4.92 -20.41 -5.98
N GLN A 43 5.05 -19.13 -6.33
CA GLN A 43 4.75 -18.02 -5.41
C GLN A 43 3.27 -18.04 -4.96
N TRP A 44 2.35 -18.30 -5.90
CA TRP A 44 0.93 -18.42 -5.56
C TRP A 44 0.66 -19.55 -4.55
N PHE A 45 1.42 -20.62 -4.59
CA PHE A 45 1.33 -21.77 -3.66
C PHE A 45 2.18 -21.61 -2.40
N GLY A 46 2.81 -20.46 -2.18
CA GLY A 46 3.60 -20.17 -0.96
C GLY A 46 5.07 -20.64 -1.04
N TYR A 47 5.55 -21.05 -2.21
CA TYR A 47 6.98 -21.35 -2.44
C TYR A 47 7.74 -20.11 -2.91
N ASP A 48 7.67 -19.05 -2.12
CA ASP A 48 8.10 -17.70 -2.52
C ASP A 48 9.58 -17.63 -2.91
N LYS A 49 10.46 -18.30 -2.14
CA LYS A 49 11.91 -18.26 -2.40
C LYS A 49 12.28 -18.87 -3.73
N ASP A 50 11.83 -20.11 -3.96
CA ASP A 50 12.18 -20.87 -5.17
C ASP A 50 11.51 -20.25 -6.40
N GLY A 51 10.24 -19.84 -6.26
CA GLY A 51 9.50 -19.13 -7.30
C GLY A 51 10.18 -17.82 -7.70
N ASN A 52 10.64 -17.03 -6.72
CA ASN A 52 11.34 -15.78 -6.97
C ASN A 52 12.68 -15.99 -7.69
N GLU A 53 13.47 -17.03 -7.32
CA GLU A 53 14.73 -17.37 -8.01
C GLU A 53 14.48 -17.71 -9.48
N MET A 54 13.44 -18.48 -9.78
CA MET A 54 13.06 -18.84 -11.16
C MET A 54 12.64 -17.60 -11.97
N ILE A 55 11.86 -16.70 -11.40
CA ILE A 55 11.45 -15.43 -12.02
C ILE A 55 12.67 -14.55 -12.30
N GLU A 56 13.52 -14.33 -11.30
CA GLU A 56 14.75 -13.53 -11.42
C GLU A 56 15.67 -14.04 -12.54
N LYS A 57 15.88 -15.35 -12.59
CA LYS A 57 16.68 -15.98 -13.65
C LYS A 57 16.07 -15.76 -15.03
N SER A 58 14.75 -15.79 -15.12
CA SER A 58 14.02 -15.56 -16.35
C SER A 58 14.11 -14.10 -16.80
N ILE A 59 13.92 -13.15 -15.88
CA ILE A 59 14.06 -11.71 -16.14
C ILE A 59 15.44 -11.37 -16.69
N LYS A 60 16.52 -11.93 -16.10
CA LYS A 60 17.90 -11.71 -16.56
C LYS A 60 18.17 -12.22 -17.98
N LYS A 61 17.42 -13.20 -18.45
CA LYS A 61 17.66 -13.89 -19.73
C LYS A 61 16.67 -13.50 -20.83
N LEU A 62 15.47 -13.11 -20.46
CA LEU A 62 14.45 -12.62 -21.39
C LEU A 62 14.53 -11.08 -21.44
N LYS A 63 14.88 -10.53 -22.59
CA LYS A 63 15.07 -9.08 -22.77
C LYS A 63 13.74 -8.29 -22.90
N ASN A 64 12.62 -8.98 -23.11
CA ASN A 64 11.32 -8.38 -23.40
C ASN A 64 10.31 -8.82 -22.35
N PHE A 65 10.38 -8.22 -21.16
CA PHE A 65 9.34 -8.32 -20.13
C PHE A 65 8.33 -7.19 -20.29
N SER A 66 7.05 -7.50 -20.11
CA SER A 66 6.00 -6.49 -20.06
C SER A 66 6.02 -5.74 -18.72
N ALA A 67 5.38 -4.57 -18.67
CA ALA A 67 5.19 -3.82 -17.44
C ALA A 67 4.52 -4.69 -16.35
N SER A 68 3.47 -5.43 -16.71
CA SER A 68 2.76 -6.34 -15.78
C SER A 68 3.67 -7.42 -15.19
N GLN A 69 4.62 -7.95 -15.97
CA GLN A 69 5.57 -8.96 -15.49
C GLN A 69 6.59 -8.37 -14.51
N TYR A 70 7.13 -7.19 -14.80
CA TYR A 70 7.98 -6.45 -13.86
C TYR A 70 7.22 -6.06 -12.59
N HIS A 71 5.98 -5.57 -12.73
CA HIS A 71 5.12 -5.24 -11.60
C HIS A 71 4.91 -6.46 -10.69
N SER A 72 4.51 -7.61 -11.26
CA SER A 72 4.32 -8.85 -10.50
C SER A 72 5.58 -9.28 -9.74
N ALA A 73 6.76 -9.17 -10.38
CA ALA A 73 8.03 -9.48 -9.74
C ALA A 73 8.37 -8.49 -8.61
N SER A 74 7.99 -7.22 -8.74
CA SER A 74 8.19 -6.21 -7.70
C SER A 74 7.39 -6.50 -6.43
N VAL A 75 6.14 -6.95 -6.56
CA VAL A 75 5.25 -7.28 -5.42
C VAL A 75 5.91 -8.31 -4.50
N GLN A 76 6.44 -9.39 -5.08
CA GLN A 76 7.09 -10.43 -4.28
C GLN A 76 8.40 -9.96 -3.64
N ASN A 77 9.16 -9.14 -4.36
CA ASN A 77 10.38 -8.56 -3.79
C ASN A 77 10.07 -7.62 -2.62
N THR A 78 8.99 -6.84 -2.70
CA THR A 78 8.49 -6.01 -1.59
C THR A 78 8.12 -6.85 -0.37
N LYS A 79 7.29 -7.90 -0.57
CA LYS A 79 6.87 -8.80 0.51
C LYS A 79 8.03 -9.52 1.19
N ASN A 80 9.08 -9.83 0.44
CA ASN A 80 10.29 -10.50 0.94
C ASN A 80 11.35 -9.53 1.49
N GLY A 81 11.08 -8.23 1.56
CA GLY A 81 12.02 -7.20 2.05
C GLY A 81 13.15 -6.87 1.07
N ASN A 82 13.09 -7.34 -0.17
CA ASN A 82 14.08 -7.03 -1.21
C ASN A 82 13.77 -5.69 -1.90
N TYR A 83 13.70 -4.64 -1.12
CA TYR A 83 13.17 -3.33 -1.53
C TYR A 83 13.90 -2.71 -2.74
N ASN A 84 15.22 -2.75 -2.75
CA ASN A 84 16.00 -2.21 -3.89
C ASN A 84 15.62 -2.89 -5.22
N LYS A 85 15.38 -4.20 -5.16
CA LYS A 85 15.00 -4.97 -6.35
C LYS A 85 13.56 -4.69 -6.77
N ALA A 86 12.67 -4.53 -5.80
CA ALA A 86 11.28 -4.15 -6.06
C ALA A 86 11.21 -2.79 -6.79
N ILE A 87 11.95 -1.79 -6.31
CA ILE A 87 12.05 -0.48 -6.95
C ILE A 87 12.64 -0.57 -8.37
N GLU A 88 13.72 -1.34 -8.58
CA GLU A 88 14.30 -1.55 -9.92
C GLU A 88 13.24 -2.08 -10.92
N TYR A 89 12.40 -2.99 -10.47
CA TYR A 89 11.35 -3.55 -11.33
C TYR A 89 10.17 -2.60 -11.52
N LEU A 90 9.79 -1.85 -10.49
CA LEU A 90 8.74 -0.85 -10.61
C LEU A 90 9.16 0.30 -11.52
N ASP A 91 10.41 0.75 -11.45
CA ASP A 91 10.95 1.77 -12.37
C ASP A 91 10.80 1.28 -13.82
N LYS A 92 11.22 0.03 -14.13
CA LYS A 92 11.08 -0.53 -15.47
C LYS A 92 9.63 -0.71 -15.92
N ALA A 93 8.75 -1.14 -15.02
CA ALA A 93 7.34 -1.29 -15.32
C ALA A 93 6.69 0.06 -15.63
N SER A 94 6.99 1.06 -14.82
CA SER A 94 6.49 2.44 -14.93
C SER A 94 7.03 3.17 -16.18
N GLU A 95 8.27 2.85 -16.62
CA GLU A 95 8.81 3.35 -17.90
C GLU A 95 8.07 2.76 -19.11
N LEU A 96 7.62 1.51 -19.03
CA LEU A 96 6.92 0.82 -20.11
C LEU A 96 5.44 1.23 -20.20
N GLU A 97 4.72 1.21 -19.10
CA GLU A 97 3.27 1.41 -19.05
C GLU A 97 2.89 2.20 -17.78
N PRO A 98 3.15 3.53 -17.74
CA PRO A 98 2.88 4.34 -16.56
C PRO A 98 1.41 4.37 -16.15
N GLU A 99 0.48 4.33 -17.11
CA GLU A 99 -0.96 4.29 -16.86
C GLU A 99 -1.39 3.07 -16.02
N GLU A 100 -0.74 1.92 -16.23
CA GLU A 100 -1.08 0.70 -15.48
C GLU A 100 -0.34 0.57 -14.14
N VAL A 101 0.80 1.25 -13.99
CA VAL A 101 1.74 0.97 -12.89
C VAL A 101 1.82 2.09 -11.87
N ASP A 102 1.71 3.34 -12.29
CA ASP A 102 2.04 4.49 -11.45
C ASP A 102 1.13 4.67 -10.26
N GLY A 103 -0.15 4.32 -10.37
CA GLY A 103 -1.08 4.36 -9.24
C GLY A 103 -0.60 3.47 -8.09
N TYR A 104 -0.31 2.21 -8.38
CA TYR A 104 0.24 1.25 -7.42
C TYR A 104 1.63 1.66 -6.93
N TYR A 105 2.50 2.12 -7.83
CA TYR A 105 3.85 2.52 -7.46
C TYR A 105 3.85 3.72 -6.51
N GLY A 106 3.03 4.73 -6.78
CA GLY A 106 2.86 5.89 -5.90
C GLY A 106 2.32 5.48 -4.52
N TRP A 107 1.33 4.60 -4.47
CA TRP A 107 0.80 4.05 -3.23
C TRP A 107 1.86 3.28 -2.43
N LEU A 108 2.66 2.44 -3.10
CA LEU A 108 3.73 1.68 -2.47
C LEU A 108 4.82 2.61 -1.89
N LEU A 109 5.21 3.64 -2.64
CA LEU A 109 6.17 4.64 -2.19
C LEU A 109 5.66 5.41 -0.97
N LEU A 110 4.37 5.72 -0.91
CA LEU A 110 3.73 6.37 0.22
C LEU A 110 3.79 5.50 1.49
N TYR A 111 3.34 4.24 1.40
CA TYR A 111 3.14 3.41 2.58
C TYR A 111 4.35 2.56 2.98
N TYR A 112 5.08 2.01 2.03
CA TYR A 112 6.18 1.09 2.31
C TYR A 112 7.54 1.78 2.37
N TYR A 113 7.79 2.72 1.47
CA TYR A 113 9.11 3.35 1.34
C TYR A 113 9.19 4.71 1.99
N ARG A 114 8.05 5.34 2.29
CA ARG A 114 7.97 6.69 2.85
C ARG A 114 8.73 7.74 2.01
N ASP A 115 8.81 7.50 0.71
CA ASP A 115 9.36 8.44 -0.27
C ASP A 115 8.21 9.28 -0.85
N TYR A 116 7.81 10.29 -0.09
CA TYR A 116 6.62 11.11 -0.38
C TYR A 116 6.75 11.95 -1.64
N GLU A 117 7.96 12.43 -1.97
CA GLU A 117 8.20 13.20 -3.19
C GLU A 117 8.08 12.32 -4.42
N LYS A 118 8.71 11.14 -4.40
CA LYS A 118 8.60 10.16 -5.49
C LYS A 118 7.18 9.60 -5.59
N ALA A 119 6.50 9.40 -4.47
CA ALA A 119 5.08 9.01 -4.44
C ALA A 119 4.21 10.06 -5.16
N LEU A 120 4.37 11.35 -4.84
CA LEU A 120 3.65 12.43 -5.52
C LEU A 120 3.95 12.49 -7.02
N PHE A 121 5.18 12.23 -7.44
CA PHE A 121 5.53 12.19 -8.86
C PHE A 121 4.70 11.12 -9.58
N HIS A 122 4.65 9.89 -9.08
CA HIS A 122 3.92 8.80 -9.72
C HIS A 122 2.40 8.99 -9.62
N LEU A 123 1.87 9.40 -8.46
CA LEU A 123 0.45 9.68 -8.27
C LEU A 123 -0.04 10.81 -9.19
N ASN A 124 0.74 11.88 -9.35
CA ASN A 124 0.38 12.97 -10.26
C ASN A 124 0.44 12.54 -11.72
N ARG A 125 1.41 11.71 -12.12
CA ARG A 125 1.49 11.20 -13.49
C ARG A 125 0.33 10.26 -13.80
N TYR A 126 -0.05 9.41 -12.85
CA TYR A 126 -1.22 8.54 -12.97
C TYR A 126 -2.52 9.34 -13.17
N ASP A 127 -2.74 10.36 -12.34
CA ASP A 127 -3.90 11.24 -12.40
C ASP A 127 -4.07 12.00 -13.75
N LEU A 128 -2.97 12.15 -14.53
CA LEU A 128 -3.04 12.76 -15.85
C LEU A 128 -3.75 11.89 -16.91
N PHE A 129 -3.85 10.57 -16.69
CA PHE A 129 -4.55 9.67 -17.61
C PHE A 129 -6.07 9.79 -17.47
N THR A 130 -6.56 10.19 -16.28
CA THR A 130 -7.99 10.30 -15.93
C THR A 130 -8.32 11.66 -15.29
N PRO A 131 -8.04 12.80 -15.93
CA PRO A 131 -8.03 14.13 -15.30
C PRO A 131 -9.38 14.62 -14.75
N ASN A 132 -10.47 13.95 -15.08
CA ASN A 132 -11.84 14.29 -14.64
C ASN A 132 -12.45 13.24 -13.71
N PHE A 133 -11.65 12.32 -13.22
CA PHE A 133 -12.07 11.22 -12.38
C PHE A 133 -11.11 11.09 -11.19
N ASP A 134 -11.67 10.94 -9.99
CA ASP A 134 -10.86 10.72 -8.78
C ASP A 134 -10.62 9.21 -8.63
N ASP A 135 -9.49 8.75 -9.13
CA ASP A 135 -9.10 7.34 -9.10
C ASP A 135 -8.86 6.80 -7.69
N TYR A 136 -8.89 5.48 -7.58
CA TYR A 136 -8.42 4.77 -6.40
C TYR A 136 -7.05 4.13 -6.66
N VAL A 137 -6.16 4.25 -5.69
CA VAL A 137 -4.81 3.68 -5.70
C VAL A 137 -4.65 2.78 -4.47
N GLY A 138 -4.52 1.47 -4.70
CA GLY A 138 -4.80 0.52 -3.64
C GLY A 138 -6.28 0.65 -3.21
N ASP A 139 -6.52 0.82 -1.91
CA ASP A 139 -7.87 1.05 -1.37
C ASP A 139 -8.15 2.53 -1.08
N ASP A 140 -7.25 3.44 -1.47
CA ASP A 140 -7.33 4.86 -1.16
C ASP A 140 -7.78 5.68 -2.37
N ASN A 141 -8.64 6.68 -2.13
CA ASN A 141 -8.86 7.75 -3.10
C ASN A 141 -7.54 8.49 -3.37
N ILE A 142 -7.22 8.75 -4.63
CA ILE A 142 -5.94 9.35 -5.05
C ILE A 142 -5.69 10.73 -4.40
N LEU A 143 -6.75 11.52 -4.18
CA LEU A 143 -6.64 12.82 -3.50
C LEU A 143 -6.24 12.64 -2.04
N TYR A 144 -6.76 11.60 -1.36
CA TYR A 144 -6.36 11.23 -0.01
C TYR A 144 -4.89 10.80 0.04
N ALA A 145 -4.44 9.93 -0.87
CA ALA A 145 -3.05 9.48 -0.94
C ALA A 145 -2.08 10.67 -1.17
N LYS A 146 -2.41 11.58 -2.09
CA LYS A 146 -1.65 12.81 -2.32
C LYS A 146 -1.66 13.73 -1.09
N ALA A 147 -2.80 13.84 -0.40
CA ALA A 147 -2.91 14.65 0.82
C ALA A 147 -2.01 14.12 1.93
N LEU A 148 -1.91 12.79 2.09
CA LEU A 148 -0.96 12.17 3.02
C LEU A 148 0.49 12.53 2.68
N CYS A 149 0.87 12.43 1.41
CA CYS A 149 2.22 12.83 0.99
C CYS A 149 2.52 14.29 1.36
N TYR A 150 1.61 15.22 1.06
CA TYR A 150 1.80 16.64 1.42
C TYR A 150 1.83 16.87 2.93
N LYS A 151 1.02 16.12 3.71
CA LYS A 151 1.05 16.19 5.18
C LYS A 151 2.43 15.79 5.71
N GLU A 152 2.97 14.67 5.24
CA GLU A 152 4.26 14.15 5.68
C GLU A 152 5.44 15.04 5.24
N LEU A 153 5.30 15.77 4.12
CA LEU A 153 6.24 16.79 3.67
C LEU A 153 6.09 18.14 4.40
N GLY A 154 5.20 18.24 5.41
CA GLY A 154 4.94 19.48 6.14
C GLY A 154 4.17 20.55 5.35
N GLN A 155 3.66 20.22 4.17
CA GLN A 155 2.89 21.13 3.31
C GLN A 155 1.40 21.08 3.68
N TYR A 156 1.09 21.36 4.95
CA TYR A 156 -0.23 21.16 5.57
C TYR A 156 -1.39 21.88 4.87
N SER A 157 -1.16 23.08 4.32
CA SER A 157 -2.21 23.81 3.59
C SER A 157 -2.65 23.07 2.32
N LYS A 158 -1.70 22.51 1.56
CA LYS A 158 -2.02 21.69 0.38
C LYS A 158 -2.69 20.38 0.77
N ALA A 159 -2.21 19.75 1.86
CA ALA A 159 -2.83 18.54 2.38
C ALA A 159 -4.29 18.77 2.74
N LEU A 160 -4.62 19.88 3.43
CA LEU A 160 -6.01 20.23 3.78
C LEU A 160 -6.88 20.47 2.55
N GLU A 161 -6.37 21.14 1.54
CA GLU A 161 -7.09 21.34 0.27
C GLU A 161 -7.47 20.00 -0.35
N LEU A 162 -6.52 19.06 -0.45
CA LEU A 162 -6.76 17.75 -1.02
C LEU A 162 -7.68 16.89 -0.16
N PHE A 163 -7.57 16.90 1.18
CA PHE A 163 -8.54 16.23 2.05
C PHE A 163 -9.95 16.80 1.88
N ASN A 164 -10.10 18.12 1.71
CA ASN A 164 -11.38 18.73 1.42
C ASN A 164 -11.96 18.28 0.08
N ASN A 165 -11.09 18.18 -0.94
CA ASN A 165 -11.50 17.74 -2.26
C ASN A 165 -11.88 16.25 -2.26
N ALA A 166 -11.13 15.39 -1.56
CA ALA A 166 -11.48 13.98 -1.38
C ALA A 166 -12.86 13.82 -0.73
N ILE A 167 -13.12 14.52 0.39
CA ILE A 167 -14.43 14.51 1.05
C ILE A 167 -15.54 15.02 0.10
N LYS A 168 -15.27 16.11 -0.62
CA LYS A 168 -16.24 16.68 -1.57
C LYS A 168 -16.54 15.75 -2.74
N SER A 169 -15.54 15.01 -3.20
CA SER A 169 -15.70 14.04 -4.28
C SER A 169 -16.62 12.90 -3.85
N GLU A 170 -16.37 12.30 -2.70
CA GLU A 170 -17.22 11.25 -2.15
C GLU A 170 -18.68 11.72 -1.97
N LEU A 171 -18.89 12.94 -1.48
CA LEU A 171 -20.22 13.52 -1.26
C LEU A 171 -20.99 13.88 -2.54
N LYS A 172 -20.38 13.80 -3.73
CA LYS A 172 -21.11 13.98 -4.99
C LYS A 172 -21.98 12.76 -5.32
N GLU A 173 -21.50 11.58 -4.98
CA GLU A 173 -22.12 10.31 -5.38
C GLU A 173 -22.71 9.56 -4.19
N HIS A 174 -22.24 9.86 -2.97
CA HIS A 174 -22.55 9.13 -1.75
C HIS A 174 -22.91 10.09 -0.59
N ASP A 175 -23.46 9.56 0.47
CA ASP A 175 -23.67 10.29 1.72
C ASP A 175 -22.44 10.25 2.65
N GLU A 176 -22.49 10.97 3.78
CA GLU A 176 -21.36 11.08 4.72
C GLU A 176 -20.91 9.73 5.30
N SER A 177 -21.74 8.69 5.28
CA SER A 177 -21.41 7.37 5.81
C SER A 177 -20.37 6.62 4.97
N TRP A 178 -20.19 7.00 3.71
CA TRP A 178 -19.19 6.44 2.81
C TRP A 178 -17.79 7.02 3.02
N ILE A 179 -17.70 8.17 3.67
CA ILE A 179 -16.38 8.77 3.93
C ILE A 179 -15.65 7.94 4.98
N SER A 180 -14.49 7.41 4.60
CA SER A 180 -13.64 6.65 5.51
C SER A 180 -13.29 7.48 6.73
N HIS A 181 -13.39 6.89 7.92
CA HIS A 181 -12.94 7.51 9.17
C HIS A 181 -11.48 7.97 9.11
N GLN A 182 -10.63 7.31 8.32
CA GLN A 182 -9.23 7.70 8.12
C GLN A 182 -9.09 9.05 7.43
N VAL A 183 -9.97 9.40 6.49
CA VAL A 183 -9.96 10.72 5.85
C VAL A 183 -10.22 11.82 6.88
N TYR A 184 -11.20 11.63 7.74
CA TYR A 184 -11.47 12.58 8.84
C TYR A 184 -10.33 12.65 9.84
N PHE A 185 -9.76 11.51 10.21
CA PHE A 185 -8.64 11.43 11.14
C PHE A 185 -7.41 12.17 10.62
N GLN A 186 -6.97 11.89 9.40
CA GLN A 186 -5.78 12.51 8.83
C GLN A 186 -5.97 14.02 8.56
N LYS A 187 -7.21 14.43 8.22
CA LYS A 187 -7.55 15.84 8.15
C LYS A 187 -7.50 16.51 9.53
N ALA A 188 -8.00 15.85 10.57
CA ALA A 188 -7.92 16.34 11.95
C ALA A 188 -6.45 16.50 12.39
N ARG A 189 -5.61 15.51 12.11
CA ARG A 189 -4.17 15.56 12.37
C ARG A 189 -3.51 16.74 11.66
N THR A 190 -3.84 16.97 10.41
CA THR A 190 -3.30 18.08 9.62
C THR A 190 -3.72 19.44 10.19
N LEU A 191 -4.98 19.59 10.62
CA LEU A 191 -5.48 20.79 11.32
C LEU A 191 -4.76 21.01 12.64
N HIS A 192 -4.54 19.94 13.40
CA HIS A 192 -3.80 19.99 14.67
C HIS A 192 -2.36 20.48 14.46
N LEU A 193 -1.65 19.91 13.48
CA LEU A 193 -0.30 20.32 13.12
C LEU A 193 -0.21 21.77 12.63
N LEU A 194 -1.30 22.31 12.08
CA LEU A 194 -1.43 23.75 11.72
C LEU A 194 -1.79 24.66 12.90
N GLY A 195 -1.93 24.14 14.12
CA GLY A 195 -2.33 24.92 15.27
C GLY A 195 -3.83 25.30 15.27
N GLN A 196 -4.67 24.60 14.50
CA GLN A 196 -6.11 24.83 14.45
C GLN A 196 -6.87 23.83 15.34
N GLN A 197 -6.50 23.77 16.62
CA GLN A 197 -6.94 22.73 17.57
C GLN A 197 -8.47 22.60 17.66
N LYS A 198 -9.21 23.70 17.70
CA LYS A 198 -10.69 23.65 17.77
C LYS A 198 -11.30 22.92 16.56
N LYS A 199 -10.81 23.22 15.36
CA LYS A 199 -11.26 22.50 14.15
C LYS A 199 -10.78 21.06 14.12
N ALA A 200 -9.56 20.80 14.61
CA ALA A 200 -9.06 19.43 14.72
C ALA A 200 -9.97 18.57 15.61
N ILE A 201 -10.39 19.12 16.76
CA ILE A 201 -11.32 18.45 17.69
C ILE A 201 -12.64 18.09 16.98
N GLU A 202 -13.22 19.00 16.19
CA GLU A 202 -14.44 18.73 15.41
C GLU A 202 -14.27 17.55 14.45
N TYR A 203 -13.10 17.43 13.78
CA TYR A 203 -12.84 16.33 12.86
C TYR A 203 -12.46 15.02 13.58
N TYR A 204 -11.79 15.07 14.75
CA TYR A 204 -11.65 13.89 15.60
C TYR A 204 -13.02 13.39 16.08
N ASP A 205 -13.96 14.27 16.39
CA ASP A 205 -15.33 13.88 16.74
C ASP A 205 -16.06 13.19 15.58
N LYS A 206 -15.85 13.65 14.34
CA LYS A 206 -16.37 12.96 13.14
C LYS A 206 -15.76 11.57 12.98
N THR A 207 -14.44 11.44 13.20
CA THR A 207 -13.77 10.13 13.17
C THR A 207 -14.37 9.20 14.22
N ILE A 208 -14.49 9.64 15.47
CA ILE A 208 -15.03 8.85 16.58
C ILE A 208 -16.50 8.48 16.34
N LYS A 209 -17.28 9.37 15.73
CA LYS A 209 -18.68 9.08 15.35
C LYS A 209 -18.75 7.97 14.28
N SER A 210 -17.82 7.96 13.32
CA SER A 210 -17.75 6.95 12.27
C SER A 210 -17.16 5.62 12.79
N TRP A 211 -16.20 5.71 13.71
CA TRP A 211 -15.57 4.56 14.34
C TRP A 211 -15.16 4.87 15.78
N ASP A 212 -15.99 4.45 16.73
CA ASP A 212 -15.86 4.72 18.15
C ASP A 212 -14.69 4.03 18.87
N LYS A 213 -13.97 3.14 18.15
CA LYS A 213 -12.79 2.42 18.63
C LYS A 213 -11.46 2.99 18.13
N SER A 214 -11.45 4.21 17.61
CA SER A 214 -10.23 4.90 17.16
C SER A 214 -9.44 5.43 18.35
N ALA A 215 -8.53 4.63 18.88
CA ALA A 215 -7.64 5.04 19.97
C ALA A 215 -6.85 6.29 19.61
N GLU A 216 -6.35 6.36 18.36
CA GLU A 216 -5.61 7.50 17.81
C GLU A 216 -6.43 8.79 17.90
N SER A 217 -7.70 8.73 17.51
CA SER A 217 -8.58 9.92 17.55
C SER A 217 -8.80 10.42 18.97
N PHE A 218 -9.00 9.53 19.92
CA PHE A 218 -9.11 9.92 21.33
C PHE A 218 -7.80 10.51 21.86
N TYR A 219 -6.66 9.92 21.53
CA TYR A 219 -5.34 10.40 21.96
C TYR A 219 -5.08 11.82 21.45
N TYR A 220 -5.12 12.01 20.14
CA TYR A 220 -4.82 13.32 19.55
C TYR A 220 -5.89 14.38 19.85
N LYS A 221 -7.16 14.00 20.01
CA LYS A 221 -8.19 14.89 20.53
C LYS A 221 -7.87 15.33 21.94
N GLY A 222 -7.43 14.40 22.80
CA GLY A 222 -7.01 14.69 24.16
C GLY A 222 -5.88 15.71 24.20
N LEU A 223 -4.84 15.55 23.36
CA LEU A 223 -3.74 16.50 23.23
C LEU A 223 -4.25 17.89 22.77
N ALA A 224 -5.06 17.93 21.72
CA ALA A 224 -5.62 19.19 21.22
C ALA A 224 -6.45 19.94 22.27
N GLN A 225 -7.17 19.23 23.15
CA GLN A 225 -7.94 19.82 24.25
C GLN A 225 -7.04 20.39 25.34
N ILE A 226 -5.96 19.70 25.68
CA ILE A 226 -4.97 20.19 26.63
C ILE A 226 -4.34 21.50 26.12
N GLU A 227 -3.99 21.55 24.85
CA GLU A 227 -3.40 22.72 24.19
C GLU A 227 -4.32 23.95 24.20
N ILE A 228 -5.65 23.76 24.24
CA ILE A 228 -6.62 24.84 24.39
C ILE A 228 -7.07 25.10 25.86
N ASN A 229 -6.28 24.58 26.83
CA ASN A 229 -6.51 24.70 28.28
C ASN A 229 -7.74 23.93 28.80
N ASP A 230 -8.24 22.93 28.08
CA ASP A 230 -9.31 22.02 28.53
C ASP A 230 -8.70 20.69 29.03
N SER A 231 -7.82 20.80 30.03
CA SER A 231 -7.02 19.66 30.51
C SER A 231 -7.87 18.55 31.14
N LEU A 232 -9.02 18.87 31.73
CA LEU A 232 -9.90 17.87 32.34
C LEU A 232 -10.47 16.92 31.27
N ILE A 233 -11.04 17.48 30.21
CA ILE A 233 -11.61 16.69 29.11
C ILE A 233 -10.49 16.04 28.31
N GLY A 234 -9.36 16.72 28.11
CA GLY A 234 -8.19 16.16 27.45
C GLY A 234 -7.69 14.89 28.14
N ARG A 235 -7.48 14.93 29.47
CA ARG A 235 -7.09 13.77 30.26
C ARG A 235 -8.11 12.62 30.19
N LYS A 236 -9.41 12.94 30.16
CA LYS A 236 -10.47 11.92 29.97
C LYS A 236 -10.30 11.20 28.62
N ASN A 237 -10.04 11.93 27.53
CA ASN A 237 -9.84 11.34 26.22
C ASN A 237 -8.54 10.52 26.14
N LEU A 238 -7.45 10.95 26.79
CA LEU A 238 -6.23 10.15 26.87
C LEU A 238 -6.45 8.81 27.59
N ASN A 239 -7.23 8.80 28.69
CA ASN A 239 -7.58 7.57 29.38
C ASN A 239 -8.47 6.64 28.54
N LEU A 240 -9.39 7.19 27.73
CA LEU A 240 -10.16 6.40 26.76
C LEU A 240 -9.26 5.80 25.67
N ALA A 241 -8.29 6.56 25.17
CA ALA A 241 -7.30 6.05 24.21
C ALA A 241 -6.49 4.89 24.81
N LEU A 242 -6.05 5.03 26.06
CA LEU A 242 -5.31 3.98 26.77
C LEU A 242 -6.16 2.71 26.94
N ASP A 243 -7.41 2.84 27.37
CA ASP A 243 -8.35 1.71 27.50
C ASP A 243 -8.57 1.00 26.16
N LEU A 244 -8.71 1.75 25.06
CA LEU A 244 -8.88 1.19 23.73
C LEU A 244 -7.64 0.43 23.25
N VAL A 245 -6.44 1.02 23.40
CA VAL A 245 -5.19 0.38 22.99
C VAL A 245 -4.92 -0.88 23.78
N THR A 246 -5.17 -0.86 25.11
CA THR A 246 -5.00 -2.06 25.96
C THR A 246 -5.96 -3.19 25.58
N LYS A 247 -7.12 -2.88 25.01
CA LYS A 247 -8.07 -3.84 24.44
C LYS A 247 -7.76 -4.23 22.99
N GLY A 248 -6.66 -3.73 22.41
CA GLY A 248 -6.26 -4.01 21.04
C GLY A 248 -6.98 -3.19 19.98
N TYR A 249 -7.75 -2.16 20.34
CA TYR A 249 -8.44 -1.28 19.40
C TYR A 249 -7.53 -0.10 19.03
N LYS A 250 -6.79 -0.30 17.95
CA LYS A 250 -6.05 0.75 17.26
C LYS A 250 -6.06 0.49 15.76
N THR A 251 -5.83 1.52 14.98
CA THR A 251 -5.62 1.36 13.55
C THR A 251 -4.32 0.58 13.33
N SER A 252 -4.36 -0.45 12.50
CA SER A 252 -3.18 -1.27 12.19
C SER A 252 -3.29 -1.87 10.80
N ASP A 253 -2.15 -2.10 10.19
CA ASP A 253 -2.01 -2.86 8.95
C ASP A 253 -1.05 -4.02 9.19
N SER A 254 -1.20 -5.11 8.42
CA SER A 254 -0.38 -6.32 8.58
C SER A 254 1.03 -6.19 8.00
N TYR A 255 1.25 -5.22 7.12
CA TYR A 255 2.48 -5.10 6.34
C TYR A 255 3.25 -3.81 6.62
N VAL A 256 2.56 -2.74 7.01
CA VAL A 256 3.17 -1.41 7.20
C VAL A 256 2.67 -0.74 8.47
N ALA A 257 3.50 0.11 9.07
CA ALA A 257 3.05 1.06 10.08
C ALA A 257 2.22 2.14 9.40
N LEU A 258 1.04 2.43 9.93
CA LEU A 258 0.19 3.50 9.43
C LEU A 258 0.67 4.87 9.93
N PHE A 259 0.08 5.93 9.39
CA PHE A 259 0.41 7.28 9.81
C PHE A 259 -0.27 7.62 11.14
N ASP A 260 0.49 8.27 12.03
CA ASP A 260 0.00 8.74 13.35
C ASP A 260 -0.57 7.61 14.24
N GLU A 261 -0.04 6.38 14.12
CA GLU A 261 -0.35 5.31 15.07
C GLU A 261 0.06 5.70 16.50
N VAL A 262 -0.67 5.19 17.49
CA VAL A 262 -0.36 5.38 18.90
C VAL A 262 -0.08 4.06 19.60
N TYR A 263 0.76 4.11 20.61
CA TYR A 263 1.15 2.94 21.37
C TYR A 263 0.91 3.16 22.87
N GLN A 264 0.60 2.09 23.59
CA GLN A 264 0.28 2.14 25.02
C GLN A 264 1.30 2.95 25.82
N MET A 265 2.58 2.67 25.62
CA MET A 265 3.68 3.30 26.33
C MET A 265 3.76 4.82 26.11
N GLU A 266 3.42 5.26 24.90
CA GLU A 266 3.36 6.69 24.54
C GLU A 266 2.21 7.39 25.27
N ILE A 267 1.03 6.77 25.31
CA ILE A 267 -0.15 7.32 25.98
C ILE A 267 0.08 7.38 27.49
N GLU A 268 0.61 6.31 28.11
CA GLU A 268 0.94 6.27 29.53
C GLU A 268 1.94 7.36 29.92
N LYS A 269 2.99 7.55 29.10
CA LYS A 269 3.97 8.61 29.30
C LYS A 269 3.29 9.98 29.28
N THR A 270 2.47 10.25 28.27
CA THR A 270 1.75 11.53 28.12
C THR A 270 0.84 11.79 29.33
N ILE A 271 0.12 10.79 29.84
CA ILE A 271 -0.77 10.95 31.01
C ILE A 271 0.04 11.28 32.27
N ASN A 272 1.22 10.68 32.44
CA ASN A 272 2.07 10.87 33.61
C ASN A 272 2.80 12.24 33.63
N GLU A 273 2.98 12.86 32.46
CA GLU A 273 3.63 14.17 32.29
C GLU A 273 2.65 15.34 32.46
N LEU A 274 1.35 15.08 32.57
CA LEU A 274 0.26 16.06 32.76
C LEU A 274 -0.14 16.18 34.22
#